data_f249d560cc297f502e49061818dd3375
#
_entry.id   f249d560cc297f502e49061818dd3375
#
_cell.length_a   1.000
_cell.length_b   1.000
_cell.length_c   1.000
_cell.angle_alpha   90.00
_cell.angle_beta   90.00
_cell.angle_gamma   90.00
#
_symmetry.space_group_name_H-M   'P 1'
#
loop_
_entity.id
_entity.type
_entity.pdbx_description
1 polymer ?
#
loop_
_entity_poly.entity_id
_entity_poly.type
_entity_poly.pdbx_seq_one_letter_code
_entity_poly.pdbx_strand_id
1 'polypeptide(L)'
;LSGCCYKCKNDIYQPWPKEKAKEWYASHPYRAGCNFQPSTAINQIEMWQASTFDAATIDRELGWAEELGFNLMRVYLSSVVWQNEPESFKAHIDEYLTIAESHGIKTLFVIFDDCWNPESAFGEQPAPKPGVHNSGWVQDPAVSLRADTATLFPILKQYVKDVMTTFKNDERIWMWDLYNEPGNSGHKMTSMPLLRNVFRWARECQVSQPLTVGVGFMECPELNQFQLANS
;
A
#
# COMPACT_ATOMS: atom_id res chain seq x y z
N LEU A 1 41.76 -11.82 -15.75
CA LEU A 1 41.28 -12.21 -14.43
C LEU A 1 40.47 -11.06 -13.81
N SER A 2 39.21 -10.90 -14.20
CA SER A 2 38.31 -9.98 -13.54
C SER A 2 36.88 -10.42 -13.89
N GLY A 3 36.51 -11.57 -13.37
CA GLY A 3 35.13 -12.08 -13.38
C GLY A 3 34.39 -11.66 -12.12
N CYS A 4 34.31 -10.36 -11.86
CA CYS A 4 33.61 -9.86 -10.69
C CYS A 4 32.40 -9.04 -11.09
N CYS A 5 31.23 -9.49 -10.62
CA CYS A 5 30.11 -8.62 -10.31
C CYS A 5 29.08 -8.24 -11.38
N TYR A 6 28.75 -9.13 -12.32
CA TYR A 6 27.44 -9.00 -13.00
C TYR A 6 26.28 -9.67 -12.23
N LYS A 7 26.56 -10.60 -11.32
CA LYS A 7 25.53 -11.25 -10.48
C LYS A 7 24.97 -10.36 -9.35
N CYS A 8 25.77 -9.46 -8.79
CA CYS A 8 25.35 -8.68 -7.62
C CYS A 8 24.34 -7.55 -7.92
N LYS A 9 24.21 -7.09 -9.17
CA LYS A 9 23.24 -6.01 -9.50
C LYS A 9 21.82 -6.51 -9.78
N ASN A 10 21.63 -7.79 -10.04
CA ASN A 10 20.30 -8.34 -10.34
C ASN A 10 19.56 -8.87 -9.12
N ASP A 11 20.23 -9.16 -8.00
CA ASP A 11 19.61 -9.81 -6.84
C ASP A 11 18.59 -8.92 -6.11
N ILE A 12 18.78 -7.59 -6.13
CA ILE A 12 17.86 -6.67 -5.48
C ILE A 12 16.46 -6.61 -6.14
N TYR A 13 16.36 -7.04 -7.39
CA TYR A 13 15.09 -7.04 -8.14
C TYR A 13 14.37 -8.40 -8.10
N GLN A 14 14.96 -9.38 -7.43
CA GLN A 14 14.35 -10.70 -7.32
C GLN A 14 13.44 -10.81 -6.08
N PRO A 15 12.40 -11.63 -6.12
CA PRO A 15 11.64 -11.97 -4.92
C PRO A 15 12.55 -12.65 -3.88
N TRP A 16 12.09 -12.70 -2.65
CA TRP A 16 12.81 -13.44 -1.62
C TRP A 16 13.01 -14.90 -2.03
N PRO A 17 14.18 -15.48 -1.74
CA PRO A 17 14.36 -16.92 -1.83
C PRO A 17 13.30 -17.65 -1.00
N LYS A 18 12.82 -18.79 -1.50
CA LYS A 18 11.76 -19.58 -0.85
C LYS A 18 12.07 -19.92 0.61
N GLU A 19 13.32 -20.21 0.90
CA GLU A 19 13.81 -20.52 2.25
C GLU A 19 13.65 -19.31 3.17
N LYS A 20 14.05 -18.12 2.73
CA LYS A 20 13.89 -16.87 3.49
C LYS A 20 12.40 -16.58 3.77
N ALA A 21 11.54 -16.76 2.78
CA ALA A 21 10.09 -16.54 2.95
C ALA A 21 9.49 -17.52 3.97
N LYS A 22 9.91 -18.80 3.94
CA LYS A 22 9.49 -19.81 4.91
C LYS A 22 9.98 -19.52 6.33
N GLU A 23 11.24 -19.14 6.48
CA GLU A 23 11.82 -18.76 7.76
C GLU A 23 11.10 -17.57 8.36
N TRP A 24 10.86 -16.55 7.53
CA TRP A 24 10.10 -15.37 7.94
C TRP A 24 8.70 -15.76 8.43
N TYR A 25 7.95 -16.56 7.64
CA TYR A 25 6.62 -17.03 8.02
C TYR A 25 6.63 -17.87 9.32
N ALA A 26 7.59 -18.75 9.46
CA ALA A 26 7.70 -19.64 10.65
C ALA A 26 8.09 -18.86 11.91
N SER A 27 8.82 -17.75 11.79
CA SER A 27 9.26 -16.93 12.92
C SER A 27 8.21 -15.91 13.38
N HIS A 28 7.08 -15.79 12.67
CA HIS A 28 6.05 -14.81 12.95
C HIS A 28 4.74 -15.48 13.40
N PRO A 29 4.03 -14.91 14.38
CA PRO A 29 2.75 -15.46 14.84
C PRO A 29 1.66 -15.31 13.77
N TYR A 30 0.62 -16.14 13.90
CA TYR A 30 -0.59 -16.01 13.09
C TYR A 30 -1.20 -14.61 13.23
N ARG A 31 -1.66 -14.05 12.11
CA ARG A 31 -2.31 -12.75 12.03
C ARG A 31 -3.76 -12.90 11.60
N ALA A 32 -4.64 -12.22 12.33
CA ALA A 32 -6.05 -12.06 12.00
C ALA A 32 -6.38 -10.57 11.94
N GLY A 33 -7.09 -10.14 10.91
CA GLY A 33 -7.38 -8.72 10.75
C GLY A 33 -8.33 -8.42 9.60
N CYS A 34 -8.47 -7.14 9.29
CA CYS A 34 -9.34 -6.65 8.23
C CYS A 34 -8.73 -5.41 7.54
N ASN A 35 -9.40 -4.91 6.50
CA ASN A 35 -9.15 -3.56 6.02
C ASN A 35 -9.60 -2.57 7.09
N PHE A 36 -8.81 -1.53 7.32
CA PHE A 36 -9.12 -0.47 8.28
C PHE A 36 -9.09 0.89 7.61
N GLN A 37 -10.10 1.66 7.92
CA GLN A 37 -10.23 3.09 7.65
C GLN A 37 -11.12 3.65 8.75
N PRO A 38 -10.75 4.75 9.43
CA PRO A 38 -11.54 5.29 10.54
C PRO A 38 -12.91 5.74 10.04
N SER A 39 -13.94 5.60 10.88
CA SER A 39 -15.32 5.94 10.53
C SER A 39 -15.55 7.41 10.19
N THR A 40 -14.59 8.27 10.53
CA THR A 40 -14.58 9.70 10.19
C THR A 40 -13.97 10.03 8.83
N ALA A 41 -13.45 9.02 8.12
CA ALA A 41 -12.86 9.19 6.78
C ALA A 41 -13.64 8.39 5.74
N ILE A 42 -14.03 9.02 4.62
CA ILE A 42 -14.74 8.34 3.53
C ILE A 42 -13.79 7.53 2.62
N ASN A 43 -12.51 7.91 2.57
CA ASN A 43 -11.48 7.26 1.75
C ASN A 43 -10.09 7.52 2.33
N GLN A 44 -9.07 6.95 1.68
CA GLN A 44 -7.68 7.12 2.08
C GLN A 44 -7.16 8.56 1.99
N ILE A 45 -7.78 9.44 1.19
CA ILE A 45 -7.40 10.85 1.14
C ILE A 45 -7.80 11.52 2.46
N GLU A 46 -9.06 11.40 2.83
CA GLU A 46 -9.59 11.99 4.07
C GLU A 46 -8.93 11.39 5.33
N MET A 47 -8.54 10.11 5.28
CA MET A 47 -7.80 9.49 6.37
C MET A 47 -6.46 10.15 6.64
N TRP A 48 -5.74 10.59 5.59
CA TRP A 48 -4.33 10.96 5.73
C TRP A 48 -4.02 12.45 5.62
N GLN A 49 -4.89 13.28 5.01
CA GLN A 49 -4.62 14.70 4.88
C GLN A 49 -4.70 15.42 6.24
N ALA A 50 -3.88 16.45 6.43
CA ALA A 50 -3.70 17.12 7.72
C ALA A 50 -5.01 17.74 8.28
N SER A 51 -5.90 18.18 7.39
CA SER A 51 -7.16 18.81 7.77
C SER A 51 -8.21 17.85 8.35
N THR A 52 -8.06 16.54 8.14
CA THR A 52 -9.08 15.52 8.50
C THR A 52 -8.50 14.32 9.23
N PHE A 53 -7.19 14.24 9.44
CA PHE A 53 -6.58 13.16 10.21
C PHE A 53 -7.13 13.15 11.66
N ASP A 54 -7.66 12.00 12.09
CA ASP A 54 -8.38 11.86 13.38
C ASP A 54 -7.77 10.73 14.21
N ALA A 55 -6.69 11.06 14.93
CA ALA A 55 -6.00 10.13 15.81
C ALA A 55 -6.90 9.57 16.91
N ALA A 56 -7.84 10.36 17.42
CA ALA A 56 -8.72 9.92 18.52
C ALA A 56 -9.73 8.85 18.05
N THR A 57 -10.27 8.99 16.84
CA THR A 57 -11.13 7.95 16.24
C THR A 57 -10.32 6.71 15.88
N ILE A 58 -9.11 6.86 15.33
CA ILE A 58 -8.20 5.75 15.02
C ILE A 58 -7.92 4.95 16.29
N ASP A 59 -7.52 5.59 17.39
CA ASP A 59 -7.21 4.95 18.67
C ASP A 59 -8.42 4.18 19.21
N ARG A 60 -9.58 4.82 19.25
CA ARG A 60 -10.82 4.18 19.72
C ARG A 60 -11.18 2.94 18.89
N GLU A 61 -11.12 3.03 17.59
CA GLU A 61 -11.57 1.94 16.70
C GLU A 61 -10.53 0.80 16.63
N LEU A 62 -9.25 1.08 16.73
CA LEU A 62 -8.23 0.06 16.91
C LEU A 62 -8.33 -0.63 18.27
N GLY A 63 -8.75 0.08 19.32
CA GLY A 63 -9.09 -0.52 20.59
C GLY A 63 -10.25 -1.54 20.49
N TRP A 64 -11.31 -1.23 19.74
CA TRP A 64 -12.36 -2.21 19.46
C TRP A 64 -11.86 -3.42 18.66
N ALA A 65 -10.95 -3.19 17.72
CA ALA A 65 -10.35 -4.28 16.95
C ALA A 65 -9.48 -5.20 17.84
N GLU A 66 -8.72 -4.64 18.77
CA GLU A 66 -7.96 -5.38 19.79
C GLU A 66 -8.89 -6.25 20.64
N GLU A 67 -10.00 -5.68 21.15
CA GLU A 67 -11.01 -6.42 21.93
C GLU A 67 -11.61 -7.61 21.15
N LEU A 68 -11.73 -7.49 19.83
CA LEU A 68 -12.18 -8.57 18.93
C LEU A 68 -11.06 -9.59 18.60
N GLY A 69 -9.83 -9.37 19.07
CA GLY A 69 -8.70 -10.24 18.84
C GLY A 69 -7.98 -10.00 17.50
N PHE A 70 -8.22 -8.90 16.83
CA PHE A 70 -7.45 -8.54 15.64
C PHE A 70 -6.05 -8.05 16.02
N ASN A 71 -5.06 -8.47 15.24
CA ASN A 71 -3.66 -8.12 15.43
C ASN A 71 -2.96 -7.70 14.13
N LEU A 72 -3.74 -7.44 13.07
CA LEU A 72 -3.27 -6.92 11.78
C LEU A 72 -4.35 -6.04 11.17
N MET A 73 -3.96 -4.86 10.68
CA MET A 73 -4.81 -4.02 9.82
C MET A 73 -4.19 -3.83 8.45
N ARG A 74 -5.02 -3.92 7.41
CA ARG A 74 -4.65 -3.56 6.04
C ARG A 74 -5.15 -2.16 5.74
N VAL A 75 -4.24 -1.23 5.42
CA VAL A 75 -4.52 0.20 5.37
C VAL A 75 -4.00 0.80 4.06
N TYR A 76 -4.86 1.56 3.39
CA TYR A 76 -4.55 2.18 2.11
C TYR A 76 -3.85 3.51 2.31
N LEU A 77 -2.73 3.70 1.63
CA LEU A 77 -2.00 4.97 1.52
C LEU A 77 -2.54 5.81 0.34
N SER A 78 -2.08 7.06 0.23
CA SER A 78 -2.52 7.97 -0.82
C SER A 78 -1.35 8.73 -1.45
N SER A 79 -1.10 8.49 -2.74
CA SER A 79 -0.11 9.25 -3.50
C SER A 79 -0.53 10.71 -3.67
N VAL A 80 -1.84 10.98 -3.69
CA VAL A 80 -2.40 12.34 -3.79
C VAL A 80 -2.09 13.16 -2.54
N VAL A 81 -2.28 12.58 -1.34
CA VAL A 81 -1.95 13.28 -0.09
C VAL A 81 -0.44 13.48 0.01
N TRP A 82 0.36 12.45 -0.29
CA TRP A 82 1.80 12.60 -0.28
C TRP A 82 2.29 13.72 -1.22
N GLN A 83 1.71 13.86 -2.42
CA GLN A 83 2.12 14.93 -3.35
C GLN A 83 1.86 16.34 -2.81
N ASN A 84 0.82 16.51 -2.01
CA ASN A 84 0.43 17.83 -1.47
C ASN A 84 1.05 18.11 -0.09
N GLU A 85 1.18 17.09 0.75
CA GLU A 85 1.60 17.22 2.15
C GLU A 85 2.60 16.12 2.56
N PRO A 86 3.76 15.97 1.90
CA PRO A 86 4.65 14.81 2.10
C PRO A 86 5.14 14.64 3.53
N GLU A 87 5.42 15.72 4.24
CA GLU A 87 5.95 15.62 5.60
C GLU A 87 4.84 15.31 6.62
N SER A 88 3.68 15.96 6.54
CA SER A 88 2.56 15.63 7.43
C SER A 88 2.01 14.23 7.14
N PHE A 89 1.99 13.81 5.87
CA PHE A 89 1.62 12.44 5.49
C PHE A 89 2.48 11.38 6.18
N LYS A 90 3.80 11.55 6.17
CA LYS A 90 4.74 10.64 6.87
C LYS A 90 4.57 10.71 8.39
N ALA A 91 4.34 11.91 8.94
CA ALA A 91 4.08 12.07 10.37
C ALA A 91 2.79 11.38 10.81
N HIS A 92 1.72 11.47 10.03
CA HIS A 92 0.46 10.77 10.30
C HIS A 92 0.59 9.26 10.18
N ILE A 93 1.41 8.74 9.23
CA ILE A 93 1.72 7.31 9.17
C ILE A 93 2.43 6.87 10.45
N ASP A 94 3.41 7.62 10.93
CA ASP A 94 4.14 7.29 12.16
C ASP A 94 3.23 7.33 13.39
N GLU A 95 2.35 8.33 13.49
CA GLU A 95 1.35 8.43 14.55
C GLU A 95 0.35 7.27 14.50
N TYR A 96 -0.19 6.95 13.33
CA TYR A 96 -1.04 5.77 13.14
C TYR A 96 -0.34 4.47 13.59
N LEU A 97 0.91 4.26 13.16
CA LEU A 97 1.69 3.08 13.53
C LEU A 97 1.91 3.01 15.05
N THR A 98 2.13 4.14 15.70
CA THR A 98 2.30 4.23 17.16
C THR A 98 1.00 3.84 17.88
N ILE A 99 -0.14 4.33 17.40
CA ILE A 99 -1.45 3.98 17.93
C ILE A 99 -1.71 2.47 17.71
N ALA A 100 -1.51 1.97 16.49
CA ALA A 100 -1.73 0.55 16.18
C ALA A 100 -0.85 -0.37 17.05
N GLU A 101 0.41 -0.02 17.25
CA GLU A 101 1.33 -0.77 18.12
C GLU A 101 0.88 -0.80 19.57
N SER A 102 0.31 0.31 20.09
CA SER A 102 -0.22 0.34 21.46
C SER A 102 -1.36 -0.64 21.69
N HIS A 103 -2.08 -1.02 20.63
CA HIS A 103 -3.13 -2.05 20.60
C HIS A 103 -2.62 -3.44 20.16
N GLY A 104 -1.31 -3.64 20.03
CA GLY A 104 -0.73 -4.92 19.58
C GLY A 104 -0.98 -5.26 18.12
N ILE A 105 -1.38 -4.28 17.31
CA ILE A 105 -1.77 -4.42 15.91
C ILE A 105 -0.60 -4.05 15.00
N LYS A 106 -0.22 -4.95 14.09
CA LYS A 106 0.71 -4.67 12.99
C LYS A 106 -0.05 -4.14 11.77
N THR A 107 0.66 -3.53 10.85
CA THR A 107 0.03 -2.92 9.68
C THR A 107 0.57 -3.50 8.37
N LEU A 108 -0.34 -3.78 7.44
CA LEU A 108 -0.07 -4.05 6.04
C LEU A 108 -0.51 -2.82 5.25
N PHE A 109 0.44 -2.05 4.70
CA PHE A 109 0.10 -0.89 3.90
C PHE A 109 -0.10 -1.23 2.43
N VAL A 110 -1.13 -0.62 1.83
CA VAL A 110 -1.44 -0.69 0.39
C VAL A 110 -0.97 0.59 -0.29
N ILE A 111 -0.18 0.45 -1.36
CA ILE A 111 0.45 1.60 -2.05
C ILE A 111 -0.45 2.16 -3.15
N PHE A 112 -0.97 1.30 -4.05
CA PHE A 112 -1.83 1.69 -5.17
C PHE A 112 -3.13 0.87 -5.19
N ASP A 113 -4.14 1.37 -5.90
CA ASP A 113 -5.45 0.72 -5.98
C ASP A 113 -6.12 0.95 -7.34
N ASP A 114 -6.63 -0.13 -7.95
CA ASP A 114 -7.43 -0.06 -9.19
C ASP A 114 -8.94 -0.11 -8.94
N CYS A 115 -9.39 -0.14 -7.69
CA CYS A 115 -10.78 -0.31 -7.35
C CYS A 115 -11.52 1.01 -7.13
N TRP A 116 -12.83 1.00 -7.35
CA TRP A 116 -13.80 2.05 -7.03
C TRP A 116 -13.79 3.27 -7.96
N ASN A 117 -14.03 4.47 -7.41
CA ASN A 117 -14.16 5.67 -8.23
C ASN A 117 -12.86 6.01 -8.94
N PRO A 118 -12.93 6.37 -10.24
CA PRO A 118 -11.73 6.52 -11.07
C PRO A 118 -10.88 7.74 -10.73
N GLU A 119 -11.47 8.75 -10.10
CA GLU A 119 -10.79 10.02 -9.84
C GLU A 119 -10.56 10.22 -8.35
N SER A 120 -9.34 10.64 -8.02
CA SER A 120 -8.90 11.00 -6.68
C SER A 120 -8.31 12.40 -6.70
N ALA A 121 -8.75 13.27 -5.79
CA ALA A 121 -8.30 14.64 -5.69
C ALA A 121 -8.09 15.03 -4.23
N PHE A 122 -7.04 15.80 -3.97
CA PHE A 122 -6.74 16.36 -2.66
C PHE A 122 -7.83 17.38 -2.23
N GLY A 123 -8.07 17.47 -0.92
CA GLY A 123 -9.01 18.40 -0.32
C GLY A 123 -10.33 17.77 0.12
N GLU A 124 -11.41 18.53 0.06
CA GLU A 124 -12.72 18.07 0.51
C GLU A 124 -13.22 16.87 -0.30
N GLN A 125 -13.66 15.84 0.41
CA GLN A 125 -14.17 14.62 -0.22
C GLN A 125 -15.70 14.64 -0.28
N PRO A 126 -16.31 13.98 -1.29
CA PRO A 126 -17.76 13.92 -1.41
C PRO A 126 -18.37 13.13 -0.25
N ALA A 127 -19.56 13.55 0.17
CA ALA A 127 -20.32 12.82 1.19
C ALA A 127 -20.64 11.38 0.74
N PRO A 128 -20.68 10.41 1.67
CA PRO A 128 -21.03 9.03 1.35
C PRO A 128 -22.47 8.92 0.83
N LYS A 129 -22.69 8.02 -0.13
CA LYS A 129 -24.03 7.70 -0.63
C LYS A 129 -24.66 6.63 0.28
N PRO A 130 -25.72 6.91 1.01
CA PRO A 130 -26.36 5.94 1.89
C PRO A 130 -26.74 4.65 1.16
N GLY A 131 -26.42 3.50 1.77
CA GLY A 131 -26.74 2.19 1.21
C GLY A 131 -25.87 1.75 0.02
N VAL A 132 -24.87 2.53 -0.37
CA VAL A 132 -23.92 2.19 -1.44
C VAL A 132 -22.57 1.82 -0.82
N HIS A 133 -22.18 0.56 -1.00
CA HIS A 133 -20.91 0.04 -0.48
C HIS A 133 -19.71 0.82 -1.06
N ASN A 134 -18.83 1.29 -0.18
CA ASN A 134 -17.60 2.00 -0.52
C ASN A 134 -17.79 3.16 -1.53
N SER A 135 -18.90 3.88 -1.41
CA SER A 135 -19.32 4.91 -2.38
C SER A 135 -18.33 6.06 -2.58
N GLY A 136 -17.48 6.32 -1.61
CA GLY A 136 -16.45 7.37 -1.65
C GLY A 136 -15.03 6.84 -1.82
N TRP A 137 -14.82 5.54 -1.90
CA TRP A 137 -13.50 4.97 -2.13
C TRP A 137 -13.02 5.31 -3.55
N VAL A 138 -11.71 5.53 -3.70
CA VAL A 138 -11.11 6.05 -4.94
C VAL A 138 -9.89 5.23 -5.34
N GLN A 139 -9.63 5.21 -6.64
CA GLN A 139 -8.42 4.61 -7.21
C GLN A 139 -7.19 5.49 -6.90
N ASP A 140 -6.03 4.85 -6.83
CA ASP A 140 -4.75 5.52 -6.73
C ASP A 140 -3.71 4.80 -7.62
N PRO A 141 -3.12 5.47 -8.62
CA PRO A 141 -3.36 6.85 -9.05
C PRO A 141 -4.69 7.04 -9.80
N ALA A 142 -5.19 8.29 -9.84
CA ALA A 142 -6.38 8.65 -10.60
C ALA A 142 -6.28 8.25 -12.07
N VAL A 143 -7.40 7.81 -12.64
CA VAL A 143 -7.44 7.29 -14.03
C VAL A 143 -7.05 8.35 -15.04
N SER A 144 -7.51 9.60 -14.86
CA SER A 144 -7.18 10.72 -15.74
C SER A 144 -5.68 10.97 -15.90
N LEU A 145 -4.87 10.62 -14.91
CA LEU A 145 -3.42 10.80 -14.94
C LEU A 145 -2.67 9.67 -15.69
N ARG A 146 -3.29 8.51 -15.84
CA ARG A 146 -2.62 7.28 -16.34
C ARG A 146 -2.24 7.33 -17.82
N ALA A 147 -2.84 8.23 -18.60
CA ALA A 147 -2.53 8.40 -20.02
C ALA A 147 -1.11 8.96 -20.26
N ASP A 148 -0.61 9.79 -19.34
CA ASP A 148 0.73 10.38 -19.40
C ASP A 148 1.68 9.72 -18.40
N THR A 149 2.11 8.51 -18.70
CA THR A 149 3.05 7.77 -17.85
C THR A 149 4.43 8.41 -17.78
N ALA A 150 4.82 9.20 -18.76
CA ALA A 150 6.11 9.90 -18.78
C ALA A 150 6.19 10.95 -17.66
N THR A 151 5.10 11.66 -17.40
CA THR A 151 4.99 12.60 -16.29
C THR A 151 4.64 11.90 -14.97
N LEU A 152 3.71 10.96 -15.01
CA LEU A 152 3.18 10.33 -13.80
C LEU A 152 4.19 9.42 -13.09
N PHE A 153 4.87 8.54 -13.81
CA PHE A 153 5.73 7.51 -13.19
C PHE A 153 6.92 8.07 -12.40
N PRO A 154 7.60 9.15 -12.79
CA PRO A 154 8.61 9.78 -11.94
C PRO A 154 8.06 10.23 -10.58
N ILE A 155 6.84 10.79 -10.55
CA ILE A 155 6.16 11.23 -9.32
C ILE A 155 5.83 10.03 -8.44
N LEU A 156 5.20 9.00 -9.01
CA LEU A 156 4.86 7.77 -8.26
C LEU A 156 6.10 7.04 -7.75
N LYS A 157 7.19 7.02 -8.54
CA LYS A 157 8.45 6.47 -8.09
C LYS A 157 8.99 7.22 -6.88
N GLN A 158 8.93 8.54 -6.88
CA GLN A 158 9.36 9.35 -5.75
C GLN A 158 8.50 9.08 -4.50
N TYR A 159 7.18 9.01 -4.65
CA TYR A 159 6.25 8.63 -3.59
C TYR A 159 6.61 7.29 -2.95
N VAL A 160 6.72 6.24 -3.76
CA VAL A 160 7.06 4.89 -3.29
C VAL A 160 8.41 4.89 -2.56
N LYS A 161 9.41 5.55 -3.13
CA LYS A 161 10.76 5.58 -2.54
C LYS A 161 10.81 6.40 -1.25
N ASP A 162 10.15 7.55 -1.19
CA ASP A 162 10.13 8.38 0.01
C ASP A 162 9.46 7.64 1.17
N VAL A 163 8.26 7.13 0.97
CA VAL A 163 7.51 6.42 2.00
C VAL A 163 8.22 5.14 2.43
N MET A 164 8.55 4.27 1.48
CA MET A 164 9.13 2.97 1.82
C MET A 164 10.55 3.08 2.39
N THR A 165 11.33 4.08 2.00
CA THR A 165 12.66 4.30 2.59
C THR A 165 12.57 4.86 4.00
N THR A 166 11.60 5.75 4.27
CA THR A 166 11.35 6.28 5.62
C THR A 166 11.05 5.15 6.61
N PHE A 167 10.24 4.19 6.21
CA PHE A 167 9.77 3.09 7.09
C PHE A 167 10.40 1.72 6.78
N LYS A 168 11.53 1.67 6.10
CA LYS A 168 12.09 0.43 5.52
C LYS A 168 12.43 -0.67 6.54
N ASN A 169 12.73 -0.31 7.78
CA ASN A 169 13.07 -1.24 8.86
C ASN A 169 12.09 -1.16 10.03
N ASP A 170 10.93 -0.56 9.81
CA ASP A 170 9.92 -0.40 10.86
C ASP A 170 9.20 -1.71 11.12
N GLU A 171 9.40 -2.26 12.32
CA GLU A 171 8.81 -3.54 12.73
C GLU A 171 7.30 -3.47 12.98
N ARG A 172 6.72 -2.27 13.07
CA ARG A 172 5.26 -2.05 13.15
C ARG A 172 4.57 -2.42 11.84
N ILE A 173 5.33 -2.37 10.73
CA ILE A 173 4.84 -2.75 9.39
C ILE A 173 5.10 -4.23 9.16
N TRP A 174 4.00 -4.98 8.94
CA TRP A 174 4.02 -6.41 8.70
C TRP A 174 4.51 -6.76 7.29
N MET A 175 3.96 -6.08 6.27
CA MET A 175 4.35 -6.20 4.87
C MET A 175 3.81 -5.02 4.05
N TRP A 176 4.25 -4.92 2.80
CA TRP A 176 3.78 -3.95 1.84
C TRP A 176 2.97 -4.62 0.74
N ASP A 177 1.71 -4.24 0.60
CA ASP A 177 0.86 -4.56 -0.53
C ASP A 177 1.04 -3.46 -1.59
N LEU A 178 1.75 -3.78 -2.65
CA LEU A 178 2.18 -2.76 -3.61
C LEU A 178 1.05 -2.28 -4.51
N TYR A 179 0.01 -3.11 -4.70
CA TYR A 179 -1.09 -2.74 -5.59
C TYR A 179 -2.34 -3.59 -5.30
N ASN A 180 -3.42 -2.94 -4.89
CA ASN A 180 -4.70 -3.62 -4.72
C ASN A 180 -5.36 -3.89 -6.06
N GLU A 181 -5.62 -5.16 -6.32
CA GLU A 181 -6.37 -5.67 -7.46
C GLU A 181 -5.99 -5.06 -8.82
N PRO A 182 -4.70 -5.07 -9.22
CA PRO A 182 -4.30 -4.52 -10.51
C PRO A 182 -5.08 -5.20 -11.65
N GLY A 183 -5.63 -4.38 -12.54
CA GLY A 183 -6.48 -4.81 -13.64
C GLY A 183 -7.98 -4.70 -13.37
N ASN A 184 -8.41 -4.44 -12.13
CA ASN A 184 -9.81 -4.22 -11.80
C ASN A 184 -10.37 -2.95 -12.48
N SER A 185 -11.66 -2.68 -12.29
CA SER A 185 -12.40 -1.53 -12.86
C SER A 185 -12.23 -1.36 -14.38
N GLY A 186 -11.98 -2.48 -15.08
CA GLY A 186 -11.80 -2.50 -16.53
C GLY A 186 -10.39 -2.15 -17.03
N HIS A 187 -9.43 -1.92 -16.12
CA HIS A 187 -8.04 -1.62 -16.50
C HIS A 187 -7.35 -2.79 -17.19
N LYS A 188 -7.60 -4.02 -16.75
CA LYS A 188 -7.01 -5.23 -17.34
C LYS A 188 -5.48 -5.07 -17.48
N MET A 189 -4.95 -5.38 -18.64
CA MET A 189 -3.50 -5.34 -18.91
C MET A 189 -2.89 -3.92 -18.89
N THR A 190 -3.71 -2.85 -18.90
CA THR A 190 -3.17 -1.48 -18.79
C THR A 190 -2.54 -1.18 -17.44
N SER A 191 -2.83 -1.98 -16.41
CA SER A 191 -2.17 -1.89 -15.08
C SER A 191 -0.77 -2.52 -15.05
N MET A 192 -0.39 -3.36 -16.03
CA MET A 192 0.89 -4.07 -16.03
C MET A 192 2.12 -3.13 -15.97
N PRO A 193 2.18 -2.00 -16.69
CA PRO A 193 3.32 -1.09 -16.59
C PRO A 193 3.55 -0.55 -15.18
N LEU A 194 2.48 -0.13 -14.47
CA LEU A 194 2.60 0.35 -13.10
C LEU A 194 2.97 -0.79 -12.15
N LEU A 195 2.34 -1.95 -12.29
CA LEU A 195 2.62 -3.14 -11.49
C LEU A 195 4.10 -3.55 -11.58
N ARG A 196 4.68 -3.59 -12.78
CA ARG A 196 6.11 -3.88 -12.98
C ARG A 196 7.00 -2.82 -12.32
N ASN A 197 6.63 -1.58 -12.46
CA ASN A 197 7.43 -0.48 -11.93
C ASN A 197 7.37 -0.40 -10.41
N VAL A 198 6.21 -0.60 -9.77
CA VAL A 198 6.11 -0.53 -8.31
C VAL A 198 6.94 -1.62 -7.64
N PHE A 199 6.95 -2.84 -8.14
CA PHE A 199 7.85 -3.89 -7.63
C PHE A 199 9.31 -3.50 -7.74
N ARG A 200 9.73 -2.95 -8.87
CA ARG A 200 11.10 -2.49 -9.07
C ARG A 200 11.46 -1.37 -8.09
N TRP A 201 10.62 -0.35 -7.97
CA TRP A 201 10.86 0.79 -7.08
C TRP A 201 10.90 0.36 -5.61
N ALA A 202 9.98 -0.51 -5.19
CA ALA A 202 9.95 -1.05 -3.83
C ALA A 202 11.22 -1.83 -3.49
N ARG A 203 11.71 -2.66 -4.41
CA ARG A 203 12.97 -3.41 -4.22
C ARG A 203 14.20 -2.51 -4.18
N GLU A 204 14.20 -1.40 -4.91
CA GLU A 204 15.25 -0.38 -4.79
C GLU A 204 15.35 0.20 -3.38
N CYS A 205 14.27 0.19 -2.59
CA CYS A 205 14.25 0.67 -1.20
C CYS A 205 14.92 -0.30 -0.22
N GLN A 206 15.07 -1.58 -0.60
CA GLN A 206 15.66 -2.63 0.25
C GLN A 206 14.98 -2.73 1.63
N VAL A 207 13.65 -2.75 1.64
CA VAL A 207 12.87 -2.89 2.86
C VAL A 207 13.05 -4.26 3.50
N SER A 208 12.95 -4.33 4.83
CA SER A 208 13.05 -5.59 5.58
C SER A 208 11.77 -6.42 5.52
N GLN A 209 10.64 -5.79 5.23
CA GLN A 209 9.33 -6.43 5.17
C GLN A 209 9.11 -7.15 3.84
N PRO A 210 8.26 -8.19 3.81
CA PRO A 210 7.83 -8.82 2.56
C PRO A 210 7.06 -7.86 1.66
N LEU A 211 7.15 -8.10 0.34
CA LEU A 211 6.36 -7.41 -0.67
C LEU A 211 5.28 -8.36 -1.20
N THR A 212 4.07 -7.86 -1.35
CA THR A 212 2.93 -8.61 -1.91
C THR A 212 2.06 -7.70 -2.78
N VAL A 213 1.01 -8.25 -3.34
CA VAL A 213 -0.07 -7.54 -4.04
C VAL A 213 -1.42 -8.19 -3.73
N GLY A 214 -2.48 -7.38 -3.68
CA GLY A 214 -3.85 -7.85 -3.56
C GLY A 214 -4.36 -8.38 -4.89
N VAL A 215 -4.22 -9.70 -5.14
CA VAL A 215 -4.72 -10.33 -6.36
C VAL A 215 -6.24 -10.43 -6.30
N GLY A 216 -6.95 -9.69 -7.16
CA GLY A 216 -8.41 -9.70 -7.20
C GLY A 216 -9.01 -10.09 -8.55
N PHE A 217 -8.30 -9.90 -9.64
CA PHE A 217 -8.87 -10.01 -10.97
C PHE A 217 -8.35 -11.24 -11.74
N MET A 218 -9.19 -12.28 -11.82
CA MET A 218 -8.81 -13.57 -12.42
C MET A 218 -8.82 -13.59 -13.97
N GLU A 219 -9.35 -12.53 -14.61
CA GLU A 219 -9.48 -12.48 -16.07
C GLU A 219 -8.19 -12.14 -16.83
N CYS A 220 -7.12 -11.78 -16.11
CA CYS A 220 -5.82 -11.43 -16.71
C CYS A 220 -4.72 -12.38 -16.21
N PRO A 221 -4.58 -13.57 -16.81
CA PRO A 221 -3.59 -14.56 -16.36
C PRO A 221 -2.16 -14.04 -16.30
N GLU A 222 -1.75 -13.16 -17.22
CA GLU A 222 -0.41 -12.60 -17.26
C GLU A 222 -0.16 -11.67 -16.05
N LEU A 223 -1.15 -10.88 -15.62
CA LEU A 223 -1.06 -10.09 -14.38
C LEU A 223 -0.86 -11.03 -13.19
N ASN A 224 -1.69 -12.05 -13.08
CA ASN A 224 -1.65 -12.99 -11.96
C ASN A 224 -0.33 -13.76 -11.90
N GLN A 225 0.17 -14.24 -13.04
CA GLN A 225 1.48 -14.90 -13.13
C GLN A 225 2.61 -13.96 -12.71
N PHE A 226 2.57 -12.70 -13.16
CA PHE A 226 3.58 -11.71 -12.76
C PHE A 226 3.55 -11.44 -11.25
N GLN A 227 2.35 -11.28 -10.67
CA GLN A 227 2.16 -11.06 -9.23
C GLN A 227 2.72 -12.23 -8.42
N LEU A 228 2.31 -13.46 -8.74
CA LEU A 228 2.79 -14.67 -8.06
C LEU A 228 4.31 -14.89 -8.17
N ALA A 229 4.90 -14.51 -9.29
CA ALA A 229 6.33 -14.64 -9.51
C ALA A 229 7.16 -13.54 -8.80
N ASN A 230 6.54 -12.50 -8.31
CA ASN A 230 7.22 -11.33 -7.75
C ASN A 230 6.86 -10.99 -6.30
N SER A 231 5.84 -11.64 -5.73
CA SER A 231 5.49 -11.49 -4.31
C SER A 231 6.40 -12.27 -3.39
#